data_c9721387e0e7895e01da363ef06ff5f4
#
_entry.id   c9721387e0e7895e01da363ef06ff5f4
#
_cell.length_a   1.000
_cell.length_b   1.000
_cell.length_c   1.000
_cell.angle_alpha   90.00
_cell.angle_beta   90.00
_cell.angle_gamma   90.00
#
_symmetry.space_group_name_H-M   'P 1'
#
loop_
_entity.id
_entity.type
_entity.pdbx_description
1 polymer ?
#
loop_
_entity_poly.entity_id
_entity_poly.type
_entity_poly.pdbx_seq_one_letter_code
_entity_poly.pdbx_strand_id
1 'polypeptide(L)'
;MEAGIDDVGCGVLFGLDKYRYELVGIIMHAEHLEAKFGVGPHTISVPRVCPADDIDPEELNAIPDEIFEKIVSVIRIAVPYTGMIVSTRESKATREKVLDLGISQISGGSRTSVGGYVEEEPEEENSAQFDVSDRRSLDEVVNWLLGLGYIPSFCTACYREGRTGDRFMKLLKSGQIVNCCQPNALMTLKAVSYTHLRA
;
A
#
# COMPACT_ATOMS: atom_id res chain seq x y z
N MET A 1 2.50 -16.24 11.82
CA MET A 1 3.91 -16.62 11.94
C MET A 1 4.09 -17.94 12.73
N GLU A 2 3.44 -18.17 13.84
CA GLU A 2 3.49 -19.49 14.54
C GLU A 2 3.04 -20.66 13.67
N ALA A 3 2.14 -20.44 12.72
CA ALA A 3 1.67 -21.44 11.76
C ALA A 3 2.64 -21.71 10.59
N GLY A 4 3.85 -21.14 10.60
CA GLY A 4 4.86 -21.34 9.56
C GLY A 4 4.84 -20.29 8.44
N ILE A 5 4.06 -19.22 8.55
CA ILE A 5 4.12 -18.07 7.65
C ILE A 5 5.27 -17.18 8.12
N ASP A 6 6.23 -16.90 7.25
CA ASP A 6 7.43 -16.13 7.56
C ASP A 6 7.36 -14.66 7.10
N ASP A 7 6.31 -14.27 6.39
CA ASP A 7 6.14 -12.93 5.82
C ASP A 7 4.70 -12.44 6.00
N VAL A 8 4.50 -11.37 6.76
CA VAL A 8 3.17 -10.85 7.10
C VAL A 8 3.06 -9.37 6.79
N GLY A 9 1.88 -8.96 6.33
CA GLY A 9 1.48 -7.57 6.25
C GLY A 9 0.55 -7.22 7.41
N CYS A 10 0.69 -6.01 7.92
CA CYS A 10 -0.21 -5.45 8.93
C CYS A 10 -0.98 -4.27 8.35
N GLY A 11 -2.09 -3.89 8.96
CA GLY A 11 -2.84 -2.72 8.56
C GLY A 11 -3.85 -2.29 9.61
N VAL A 12 -4.20 -1.03 9.56
CA VAL A 12 -5.25 -0.43 10.37
C VAL A 12 -6.16 0.36 9.45
N LEU A 13 -7.46 0.18 9.60
CA LEU A 13 -8.45 1.03 8.93
C LEU A 13 -8.67 2.28 9.80
N PHE A 14 -7.88 3.32 9.52
CA PHE A 14 -7.87 4.55 10.29
C PHE A 14 -9.21 5.30 10.21
N GLY A 15 -9.75 5.66 11.36
CA GLY A 15 -11.01 6.37 11.49
C GLY A 15 -12.17 5.54 12.02
N LEU A 16 -11.94 4.25 12.35
CA LEU A 16 -12.91 3.46 13.12
C LEU A 16 -12.88 3.86 14.60
N ASP A 17 -11.70 4.12 15.14
CA ASP A 17 -11.51 4.62 16.50
C ASP A 17 -10.60 5.85 16.48
N LYS A 18 -10.12 6.27 17.61
CA LYS A 18 -9.20 7.41 17.77
C LYS A 18 -7.85 7.09 17.11
N TYR A 19 -7.49 7.83 16.10
CA TYR A 19 -6.29 7.57 15.29
C TYR A 19 -4.99 7.44 16.09
N ARG A 20 -4.88 8.11 17.25
CA ARG A 20 -3.70 7.97 18.12
C ARG A 20 -3.58 6.59 18.73
N TYR A 21 -4.70 6.00 19.11
CA TYR A 21 -4.76 4.63 19.62
C TYR A 21 -4.40 3.63 18.51
N GLU A 22 -5.01 3.80 17.34
CA GLU A 22 -4.77 2.98 16.17
C GLU A 22 -3.30 3.07 15.71
N LEU A 23 -2.71 4.28 15.70
CA LEU A 23 -1.31 4.52 15.33
C LEU A 23 -0.34 3.85 16.30
N VAL A 24 -0.55 4.01 17.61
CA VAL A 24 0.28 3.35 18.62
C VAL A 24 0.12 1.84 18.52
N GLY A 25 -1.09 1.34 18.33
CA GLY A 25 -1.38 -0.08 18.17
C GLY A 25 -0.61 -0.74 17.04
N ILE A 26 -0.57 -0.13 15.85
CA ILE A 26 0.17 -0.71 14.71
C ILE A 26 1.68 -0.69 14.92
N ILE A 27 2.22 0.34 15.56
CA ILE A 27 3.65 0.41 15.89
C ILE A 27 4.01 -0.65 16.92
N MET A 28 3.24 -0.78 17.99
CA MET A 28 3.44 -1.82 19.01
C MET A 28 3.31 -3.23 18.41
N HIS A 29 2.41 -3.42 17.44
CA HIS A 29 2.29 -4.70 16.74
C HIS A 29 3.56 -5.00 15.93
N ALA A 30 4.12 -4.03 15.23
CA ALA A 30 5.37 -4.20 14.50
C ALA A 30 6.53 -4.57 15.45
N GLU A 31 6.66 -3.87 16.57
CA GLU A 31 7.65 -4.17 17.62
C GLU A 31 7.45 -5.57 18.22
N HIS A 32 6.20 -5.96 18.48
CA HIS A 32 5.89 -7.30 18.99
C HIS A 32 6.32 -8.40 18.02
N LEU A 33 6.04 -8.26 16.74
CA LEU A 33 6.46 -9.21 15.71
C LEU A 33 7.98 -9.32 15.65
N GLU A 34 8.68 -8.20 15.71
CA GLU A 34 10.14 -8.17 15.69
C GLU A 34 10.74 -8.80 16.96
N ALA A 35 10.18 -8.51 18.14
CA ALA A 35 10.62 -9.07 19.39
C ALA A 35 10.38 -10.60 19.49
N LYS A 36 9.22 -11.07 18.99
CA LYS A 36 8.84 -12.49 19.11
C LYS A 36 9.45 -13.38 18.03
N PHE A 37 9.55 -12.88 16.79
CA PHE A 37 9.94 -13.68 15.63
C PHE A 37 11.27 -13.24 15.00
N GLY A 38 11.89 -12.16 15.49
CA GLY A 38 13.07 -11.54 14.87
C GLY A 38 12.79 -10.83 13.54
N VAL A 39 11.55 -10.81 13.11
CA VAL A 39 11.10 -10.29 11.81
C VAL A 39 9.87 -9.41 12.03
N GLY A 40 9.95 -8.15 11.64
CA GLY A 40 8.82 -7.22 11.65
C GLY A 40 7.92 -7.39 10.41
N PRO A 41 6.88 -6.57 10.27
CA PRO A 41 5.97 -6.65 9.13
C PRO A 41 6.68 -6.29 7.81
N HIS A 42 6.43 -7.09 6.77
CA HIS A 42 6.87 -6.80 5.41
C HIS A 42 6.24 -5.51 4.89
N THR A 43 4.97 -5.33 5.15
CA THR A 43 4.21 -4.16 4.73
C THR A 43 3.28 -3.66 5.84
N ILE A 44 3.05 -2.34 5.84
CA ILE A 44 1.99 -1.71 6.62
C ILE A 44 1.04 -0.99 5.65
N SER A 45 -0.23 -1.36 5.69
CA SER A 45 -1.29 -0.70 4.95
C SER A 45 -1.98 0.35 5.82
N VAL A 46 -2.21 1.53 5.25
CA VAL A 46 -2.74 2.70 5.96
C VAL A 46 -4.05 3.24 5.33
N PRO A 47 -5.08 2.40 5.11
CA PRO A 47 -6.34 2.88 4.58
C PRO A 47 -7.07 3.76 5.60
N ARG A 48 -7.77 4.81 5.11
CA ARG A 48 -8.77 5.53 5.89
C ARG A 48 -10.16 4.96 5.62
N VAL A 49 -11.04 5.09 6.60
CA VAL A 49 -12.46 4.77 6.43
C VAL A 49 -13.04 5.68 5.36
N CYS A 50 -13.72 5.09 4.39
CA CYS A 50 -14.54 5.79 3.41
C CYS A 50 -16.02 5.56 3.74
N PRO A 51 -16.92 6.47 3.37
CA PRO A 51 -18.35 6.24 3.46
C PRO A 51 -18.75 4.92 2.80
N ALA A 52 -19.68 4.23 3.42
CA ALA A 52 -20.31 3.02 2.90
C ALA A 52 -21.80 3.09 3.25
N ASP A 53 -22.66 2.45 2.47
CA ASP A 53 -24.11 2.62 2.50
C ASP A 53 -24.73 2.31 3.89
N ASP A 54 -24.15 1.39 4.64
CA ASP A 54 -24.67 0.92 5.94
C ASP A 54 -23.93 1.50 7.16
N ILE A 55 -23.08 2.51 6.98
CA ILE A 55 -22.32 3.11 8.07
C ILE A 55 -22.77 4.55 8.28
N ASP A 56 -23.22 4.86 9.51
CA ASP A 56 -23.52 6.24 9.90
C ASP A 56 -22.24 7.08 9.92
N PRO A 57 -22.13 8.13 9.09
CA PRO A 57 -20.96 9.01 9.08
C PRO A 57 -20.66 9.67 10.45
N GLU A 58 -21.68 9.83 11.32
CA GLU A 58 -21.49 10.39 12.66
C GLU A 58 -20.77 9.44 13.62
N GLU A 59 -20.78 8.14 13.34
CA GLU A 59 -20.04 7.12 14.11
C GLU A 59 -18.56 7.04 13.71
N LEU A 60 -18.17 7.66 12.60
CA LEU A 60 -16.80 7.62 12.11
C LEU A 60 -15.95 8.75 12.66
N ASN A 61 -14.74 8.41 13.04
CA ASN A 61 -13.69 9.37 13.42
C ASN A 61 -12.92 9.82 12.19
N ALA A 62 -13.55 10.60 11.32
CA ALA A 62 -12.96 11.05 10.06
C ALA A 62 -11.59 11.70 10.27
N ILE A 63 -10.61 11.31 9.45
CA ILE A 63 -9.22 11.78 9.57
C ILE A 63 -8.92 12.76 8.44
N PRO A 64 -8.64 14.04 8.75
CA PRO A 64 -8.20 15.03 7.77
C PRO A 64 -6.86 14.66 7.13
N ASP A 65 -6.61 15.14 5.92
CA ASP A 65 -5.39 14.87 5.17
C ASP A 65 -4.12 15.21 5.95
N GLU A 66 -4.09 16.35 6.65
CA GLU A 66 -2.95 16.77 7.47
C GLU A 66 -2.62 15.78 8.60
N ILE A 67 -3.63 15.15 9.19
CA ILE A 67 -3.44 14.13 10.21
C ILE A 67 -2.97 12.84 9.55
N PHE A 68 -3.51 12.48 8.38
CA PHE A 68 -3.08 11.32 7.62
C PHE A 68 -1.62 11.42 7.19
N GLU A 69 -1.18 12.56 6.70
CA GLU A 69 0.22 12.86 6.38
C GLU A 69 1.14 12.66 7.61
N LYS A 70 0.71 13.11 8.78
CA LYS A 70 1.43 12.88 10.05
C LYS A 70 1.49 11.39 10.42
N ILE A 71 0.38 10.66 10.29
CA ILE A 71 0.34 9.20 10.54
C ILE A 71 1.36 8.49 9.66
N VAL A 72 1.35 8.74 8.36
CA VAL A 72 2.31 8.16 7.40
C VAL A 72 3.75 8.48 7.81
N SER A 73 4.04 9.74 8.13
CA SER A 73 5.38 10.16 8.54
C SER A 73 5.84 9.48 9.82
N VAL A 74 4.97 9.37 10.83
CA VAL A 74 5.29 8.73 12.11
C VAL A 74 5.56 7.25 11.92
N ILE A 75 4.74 6.53 11.15
CA ILE A 75 4.97 5.10 10.85
C ILE A 75 6.29 4.93 10.11
N ARG A 76 6.59 5.78 9.11
CA ARG A 76 7.85 5.71 8.36
C ARG A 76 9.07 5.90 9.25
N ILE A 77 9.00 6.78 10.26
CA ILE A 77 10.09 7.00 11.21
C ILE A 77 10.20 5.85 12.22
N ALA A 78 9.06 5.37 12.73
CA ALA A 78 9.02 4.32 13.76
C ALA A 78 9.39 2.94 13.21
N VAL A 79 8.97 2.61 11.97
CA VAL A 79 9.22 1.32 11.32
C VAL A 79 9.86 1.56 9.94
N PRO A 80 11.11 2.03 9.90
CA PRO A 80 11.73 2.56 8.68
C PRO A 80 11.96 1.52 7.57
N TYR A 81 12.03 0.25 7.91
CA TYR A 81 12.29 -0.85 6.97
C TYR A 81 11.04 -1.36 6.25
N THR A 82 9.84 -1.13 6.79
CA THR A 82 8.60 -1.72 6.25
C THR A 82 8.19 -1.08 4.92
N GLY A 83 7.59 -1.85 4.02
CA GLY A 83 6.85 -1.32 2.89
C GLY A 83 5.56 -0.65 3.38
N MET A 84 5.25 0.55 2.90
CA MET A 84 4.00 1.23 3.26
C MET A 84 3.09 1.35 2.04
N ILE A 85 1.83 0.95 2.22
CA ILE A 85 0.84 0.86 1.14
C ILE A 85 -0.21 1.95 1.30
N VAL A 86 -0.42 2.74 0.24
CA VAL A 86 -1.58 3.62 0.09
C VAL A 86 -2.54 3.08 -0.96
N SER A 87 -3.83 3.05 -0.64
CA SER A 87 -4.87 2.51 -1.51
C SER A 87 -5.51 3.60 -2.38
N THR A 88 -6.37 3.16 -3.30
CA THR A 88 -7.22 4.01 -4.13
C THR A 88 -8.36 4.69 -3.36
N ARG A 89 -8.52 4.43 -2.07
CA ARG A 89 -9.43 5.17 -1.17
C ARG A 89 -9.03 6.64 -1.08
N GLU A 90 -7.73 6.92 -1.21
CA GLU A 90 -7.18 8.27 -1.13
C GLU A 90 -7.26 8.99 -2.48
N SER A 91 -7.47 10.30 -2.42
CA SER A 91 -7.46 11.15 -3.60
C SER A 91 -6.08 11.16 -4.28
N LYS A 92 -6.03 11.48 -5.57
CA LYS A 92 -4.77 11.67 -6.30
C LYS A 92 -3.83 12.63 -5.57
N ALA A 93 -4.35 13.76 -5.08
CA ALA A 93 -3.56 14.79 -4.41
C ALA A 93 -2.97 14.29 -3.09
N THR A 94 -3.76 13.60 -2.27
CA THR A 94 -3.30 12.98 -1.02
C THR A 94 -2.23 11.93 -1.28
N ARG A 95 -2.45 11.07 -2.30
CA ARG A 95 -1.51 10.00 -2.68
C ARG A 95 -0.16 10.59 -3.12
N GLU A 96 -0.16 11.68 -3.87
CA GLU A 96 1.05 12.38 -4.29
C GLU A 96 1.86 12.89 -3.10
N LYS A 97 1.22 13.54 -2.14
CA LYS A 97 1.87 14.03 -0.93
C LYS A 97 2.48 12.91 -0.08
N VAL A 98 1.74 11.82 0.13
CA VAL A 98 2.23 10.72 0.98
C VAL A 98 3.32 9.87 0.33
N LEU A 99 3.46 9.88 -1.00
CA LEU A 99 4.61 9.31 -1.69
C LEU A 99 5.90 10.00 -1.23
N ASP A 100 5.91 11.33 -1.15
CA ASP A 100 7.05 12.11 -0.67
C ASP A 100 7.35 11.86 0.81
N LEU A 101 6.35 11.44 1.59
CA LEU A 101 6.47 11.11 3.01
C LEU A 101 6.89 9.67 3.29
N GLY A 102 7.10 8.87 2.24
CA GLY A 102 7.69 7.53 2.36
C GLY A 102 6.75 6.36 2.09
N ILE A 103 5.60 6.58 1.48
CA ILE A 103 4.82 5.49 0.87
C ILE A 103 5.68 4.85 -0.23
N SER A 104 5.77 3.53 -0.21
CA SER A 104 6.58 2.76 -1.15
C SER A 104 5.78 1.83 -2.05
N GLN A 105 4.50 1.64 -1.76
CA GLN A 105 3.60 0.79 -2.52
C GLN A 105 2.27 1.52 -2.74
N ILE A 106 1.71 1.37 -3.93
CA ILE A 106 0.51 2.09 -4.34
C ILE A 106 -0.42 1.17 -5.12
N SER A 107 -1.72 1.22 -4.81
CA SER A 107 -2.74 0.51 -5.58
C SER A 107 -3.15 1.32 -6.81
N GLY A 108 -3.51 0.66 -7.90
CA GLY A 108 -4.01 1.31 -9.10
C GLY A 108 -5.06 0.43 -9.80
N GLY A 109 -6.03 1.05 -10.45
CA GLY A 109 -7.09 0.34 -11.19
C GLY A 109 -8.02 -0.49 -10.31
N SER A 110 -8.20 -0.12 -9.03
CA SER A 110 -9.02 -0.89 -8.09
C SER A 110 -10.50 -0.80 -8.44
N ARG A 111 -11.20 -1.94 -8.35
CA ARG A 111 -12.64 -2.07 -8.47
C ARG A 111 -13.20 -2.70 -7.21
N THR A 112 -14.24 -2.13 -6.63
CA THR A 112 -14.85 -2.58 -5.36
C THR A 112 -16.24 -3.18 -5.55
N SER A 113 -16.80 -3.10 -6.77
CA SER A 113 -18.05 -3.74 -7.15
C SER A 113 -17.86 -5.24 -7.40
N VAL A 114 -18.92 -6.00 -7.20
CA VAL A 114 -18.95 -7.43 -7.55
C VAL A 114 -18.80 -7.58 -9.06
N GLY A 115 -17.87 -8.42 -9.51
CA GLY A 115 -17.59 -8.60 -10.95
C GLY A 115 -16.81 -7.45 -11.61
N GLY A 116 -16.47 -6.37 -10.91
CA GLY A 116 -15.92 -5.13 -11.46
C GLY A 116 -14.60 -5.23 -12.24
N TYR A 117 -13.93 -6.38 -12.19
CA TYR A 117 -12.74 -6.64 -13.04
C TYR A 117 -13.05 -7.43 -14.32
N VAL A 118 -14.28 -7.94 -14.45
CA VAL A 118 -14.70 -8.78 -15.58
C VAL A 118 -15.66 -8.02 -16.49
N GLU A 119 -16.48 -7.13 -15.95
CA GLU A 119 -17.49 -6.35 -16.64
C GLU A 119 -16.95 -4.94 -16.94
N GLU A 120 -17.12 -4.48 -18.19
CA GLU A 120 -16.67 -3.13 -18.60
C GLU A 120 -17.46 -2.02 -17.92
N GLU A 121 -18.74 -2.27 -17.59
CA GLU A 121 -19.58 -1.38 -16.78
C GLU A 121 -20.43 -2.24 -15.80
N PRO A 122 -20.25 -2.11 -14.48
CA PRO A 122 -21.14 -2.77 -13.54
C PRO A 122 -22.53 -2.13 -13.64
N GLU A 123 -23.56 -2.96 -13.86
CA GLU A 123 -24.95 -2.51 -14.05
C GLU A 123 -25.58 -1.83 -12.82
N GLU A 124 -24.94 -1.91 -11.63
CA GLU A 124 -25.43 -1.29 -10.40
C GLU A 124 -24.32 -0.51 -9.69
N GLU A 125 -24.43 0.80 -9.66
CA GLU A 125 -23.58 1.70 -8.84
C GLU A 125 -23.59 1.33 -7.34
N ASN A 126 -24.61 0.63 -6.88
CA ASN A 126 -24.84 0.24 -5.47
C ASN A 126 -24.16 -1.07 -5.05
N SER A 127 -23.34 -1.72 -5.90
CA SER A 127 -22.65 -2.97 -5.55
C SER A 127 -21.24 -2.75 -4.98
N ALA A 128 -20.79 -1.51 -4.86
CA ALA A 128 -19.46 -1.19 -4.34
C ALA A 128 -19.42 -1.32 -2.82
N GLN A 129 -18.44 -2.05 -2.29
CA GLN A 129 -18.26 -2.20 -0.84
C GLN A 129 -17.93 -0.88 -0.11
N PHE A 130 -17.31 0.05 -0.83
CA PHE A 130 -16.95 1.40 -0.35
C PHE A 130 -16.54 2.25 -1.55
N ASP A 131 -16.60 3.57 -1.36
CA ASP A 131 -16.19 4.53 -2.38
C ASP A 131 -14.68 4.51 -2.63
N VAL A 132 -14.32 4.54 -3.92
CA VAL A 132 -12.94 4.66 -4.40
C VAL A 132 -12.75 6.08 -4.93
N SER A 133 -11.87 6.85 -4.27
CA SER A 133 -11.59 8.25 -4.67
C SER A 133 -10.74 8.34 -5.93
N ASP A 134 -9.82 7.39 -6.13
CA ASP A 134 -8.98 7.34 -7.34
C ASP A 134 -9.42 6.19 -8.25
N ARG A 135 -10.22 6.53 -9.26
CA ARG A 135 -10.82 5.59 -10.22
C ARG A 135 -9.98 5.43 -11.50
N ARG A 136 -8.78 6.01 -11.53
CA ARG A 136 -7.89 5.91 -12.69
C ARG A 136 -7.53 4.46 -13.00
N SER A 137 -7.40 4.17 -14.29
CA SER A 137 -6.86 2.89 -14.78
C SER A 137 -5.42 2.68 -14.31
N LEU A 138 -4.95 1.44 -14.40
CA LEU A 138 -3.56 1.12 -14.05
C LEU A 138 -2.56 1.89 -14.90
N ASP A 139 -2.82 2.04 -16.20
CA ASP A 139 -1.97 2.78 -17.15
C ASP A 139 -1.89 4.26 -16.79
N GLU A 140 -3.00 4.89 -16.42
CA GLU A 140 -3.03 6.28 -15.99
C GLU A 140 -2.22 6.48 -14.68
N VAL A 141 -2.32 5.53 -13.73
CA VAL A 141 -1.53 5.58 -12.50
C VAL A 141 -0.04 5.39 -12.78
N VAL A 142 0.34 4.47 -13.66
CA VAL A 142 1.74 4.27 -14.09
C VAL A 142 2.28 5.53 -14.76
N ASN A 143 1.56 6.11 -15.70
CA ASN A 143 1.97 7.34 -16.39
C ASN A 143 2.11 8.52 -15.41
N TRP A 144 1.21 8.64 -14.46
CA TRP A 144 1.29 9.65 -13.41
C TRP A 144 2.54 9.47 -12.55
N LEU A 145 2.85 8.25 -12.10
CA LEU A 145 4.06 7.97 -11.31
C LEU A 145 5.34 8.28 -12.09
N LEU A 146 5.40 7.93 -13.37
CA LEU A 146 6.53 8.27 -14.24
C LEU A 146 6.69 9.79 -14.38
N GLY A 147 5.58 10.53 -14.50
CA GLY A 147 5.58 12.00 -14.53
C GLY A 147 6.09 12.64 -13.25
N LEU A 148 5.94 11.98 -12.10
CA LEU A 148 6.50 12.38 -10.80
C LEU A 148 7.96 11.94 -10.59
N GLY A 149 8.54 11.20 -11.55
CA GLY A 149 9.91 10.70 -11.45
C GLY A 149 10.08 9.36 -10.74
N TYR A 150 8.98 8.66 -10.46
CA TYR A 150 9.00 7.32 -9.89
C TYR A 150 8.98 6.25 -10.99
N ILE A 151 9.67 5.16 -10.76
CA ILE A 151 9.62 3.96 -11.63
C ILE A 151 8.81 2.88 -10.91
N PRO A 152 7.54 2.66 -11.30
CA PRO A 152 6.71 1.61 -10.71
C PRO A 152 7.24 0.23 -11.08
N SER A 153 7.15 -0.71 -10.13
CA SER A 153 7.54 -2.11 -10.32
C SER A 153 6.39 -3.04 -9.95
N PHE A 154 6.14 -4.05 -10.80
CA PHE A 154 5.17 -5.13 -10.56
C PHE A 154 5.91 -6.40 -10.09
N CYS A 155 6.90 -6.23 -9.22
CA CYS A 155 7.84 -7.27 -8.87
C CYS A 155 7.26 -8.29 -7.87
N THR A 156 7.44 -9.58 -8.18
CA THR A 156 7.20 -10.70 -7.27
C THR A 156 8.45 -11.56 -7.06
N ALA A 157 9.63 -11.05 -7.44
CA ALA A 157 10.87 -11.83 -7.46
C ALA A 157 11.30 -12.31 -6.06
N CYS A 158 11.06 -11.53 -5.00
CA CYS A 158 11.44 -11.92 -3.65
C CYS A 158 10.79 -13.22 -3.23
N TYR A 159 9.49 -13.40 -3.46
CA TYR A 159 8.78 -14.64 -3.15
C TYR A 159 9.32 -15.84 -3.95
N ARG A 160 9.59 -15.66 -5.22
CA ARG A 160 10.12 -16.73 -6.10
C ARG A 160 11.53 -17.17 -5.71
N GLU A 161 12.34 -16.24 -5.20
CA GLU A 161 13.73 -16.48 -4.79
C GLU A 161 13.86 -16.85 -3.31
N GLY A 162 12.76 -17.08 -2.61
CA GLY A 162 12.75 -17.37 -1.17
C GLY A 162 13.38 -16.25 -0.32
N ARG A 163 13.30 -15.00 -0.78
CA ARG A 163 13.69 -13.82 -0.02
C ARG A 163 12.50 -13.31 0.78
N THR A 164 12.13 -14.08 1.80
CA THR A 164 11.04 -13.79 2.75
C THR A 164 11.59 -13.83 4.17
N GLY A 165 10.80 -13.44 5.15
CA GLY A 165 11.14 -13.49 6.56
C GLY A 165 12.47 -12.81 6.90
N ASP A 166 13.31 -13.50 7.66
CA ASP A 166 14.62 -12.98 8.12
C ASP A 166 15.56 -12.60 6.95
N ARG A 167 15.58 -13.39 5.88
CA ARG A 167 16.42 -13.10 4.71
C ARG A 167 16.02 -11.79 4.04
N PHE A 168 14.72 -11.55 3.87
CA PHE A 168 14.21 -10.30 3.31
C PHE A 168 14.48 -9.12 4.25
N MET A 169 14.23 -9.30 5.54
CA MET A 169 14.44 -8.26 6.55
C MET A 169 15.89 -7.81 6.63
N LYS A 170 16.85 -8.72 6.53
CA LYS A 170 18.29 -8.38 6.47
C LYS A 170 18.63 -7.50 5.27
N LEU A 171 18.06 -7.81 4.10
CA LEU A 171 18.26 -6.99 2.89
C LEU A 171 17.65 -5.59 3.04
N LEU A 172 16.47 -5.49 3.68
CA LEU A 172 15.83 -4.20 3.95
C LEU A 172 16.63 -3.36 4.92
N LYS A 173 16.94 -3.90 6.10
CA LYS A 173 17.65 -3.18 7.17
C LYS A 173 19.08 -2.75 6.77
N SER A 174 19.73 -3.51 5.90
CA SER A 174 21.06 -3.16 5.37
C SER A 174 21.01 -2.20 4.16
N GLY A 175 19.83 -1.90 3.62
CA GLY A 175 19.68 -1.14 2.38
C GLY A 175 20.05 -1.89 1.09
N GLN A 176 20.52 -3.12 1.18
CA GLN A 176 20.96 -3.90 0.01
C GLN A 176 19.80 -4.29 -0.93
N ILE A 177 18.56 -4.21 -0.44
CA ILE A 177 17.37 -4.47 -1.26
C ILE A 177 17.31 -3.61 -2.52
N VAL A 178 17.86 -2.39 -2.48
CA VAL A 178 17.93 -1.47 -3.63
C VAL A 178 18.63 -2.13 -4.82
N ASN A 179 19.68 -2.91 -4.58
CA ASN A 179 20.43 -3.61 -5.62
C ASN A 179 19.62 -4.71 -6.33
N CYS A 180 18.51 -5.14 -5.74
CA CYS A 180 17.57 -6.08 -6.35
C CYS A 180 16.37 -5.32 -6.97
N CYS A 181 15.80 -4.38 -6.23
CA CYS A 181 14.54 -3.71 -6.61
C CYS A 181 14.74 -2.76 -7.79
N GLN A 182 15.79 -1.95 -7.80
CA GLN A 182 16.01 -0.95 -8.84
C GLN A 182 16.27 -1.57 -10.23
N PRO A 183 17.19 -2.52 -10.41
CA PRO A 183 17.36 -3.19 -11.70
C PRO A 183 16.09 -3.90 -12.16
N ASN A 184 15.38 -4.55 -11.23
CA ASN A 184 14.15 -5.27 -11.57
C ASN A 184 13.01 -4.31 -12.00
N ALA A 185 12.88 -3.15 -11.38
CA ALA A 185 11.93 -2.13 -11.78
C ALA A 185 12.22 -1.64 -13.20
N LEU A 186 13.47 -1.34 -13.52
CA LEU A 186 13.91 -0.92 -14.86
C LEU A 186 13.64 -2.01 -15.91
N MET A 187 13.94 -3.26 -15.60
CA MET A 187 13.67 -4.37 -16.51
C MET A 187 12.18 -4.60 -16.74
N THR A 188 11.37 -4.50 -15.70
CA THR A 188 9.92 -4.64 -15.78
C THR A 188 9.31 -3.50 -16.62
N LEU A 189 9.71 -2.26 -16.37
CA LEU A 189 9.26 -1.12 -17.16
C LEU A 189 9.64 -1.28 -18.65
N LYS A 190 10.87 -1.72 -18.92
CA LYS A 190 11.31 -2.01 -20.28
C LYS A 190 10.45 -3.09 -20.93
N ALA A 191 10.16 -4.18 -20.24
CA ALA A 191 9.33 -5.26 -20.76
C ALA A 191 7.91 -4.77 -21.08
N VAL A 192 7.29 -4.03 -20.16
CA VAL A 192 5.95 -3.44 -20.36
C VAL A 192 5.93 -2.47 -21.55
N SER A 193 6.94 -1.61 -21.70
CA SER A 193 7.02 -0.68 -22.83
C SER A 193 7.13 -1.39 -24.18
N TYR A 194 7.76 -2.56 -24.24
CA TYR A 194 7.84 -3.34 -25.49
C TYR A 194 6.54 -4.07 -25.83
N THR A 195 5.74 -4.44 -24.84
CA THR A 195 4.51 -5.20 -25.04
C THR A 195 3.29 -4.30 -25.31
N HIS A 196 3.25 -3.11 -24.72
CA HIS A 196 2.10 -2.20 -24.80
C HIS A 196 2.27 -1.00 -25.76
N LEU A 197 3.50 -0.62 -26.14
CA LEU A 197 3.75 0.47 -27.07
C LEU A 197 3.81 0.03 -28.54
N ARG A 198 3.53 -1.24 -28.84
CA ARG A 198 3.47 -1.79 -30.22
C ARG A 198 2.06 -2.22 -30.67
N ALA A 199 1.03 -1.90 -29.87
CA ALA A 199 -0.37 -2.12 -30.22
C ALA A 199 -1.02 -0.86 -30.78
#